data_08b4229f45e18a19d9df169328e093b0
#
_entry.id   08b4229f45e18a19d9df169328e093b0
#
_cell.length_a   1.000
_cell.length_b   1.000
_cell.length_c   1.000
_cell.angle_alpha   90.00
_cell.angle_beta   90.00
_cell.angle_gamma   90.00
#
_symmetry.space_group_name_H-M   'P 1'
#
loop_
_entity.id
_entity.type
_entity.pdbx_description
1 polymer ?
#
loop_
_entity_poly.entity_id
_entity_poly.type
_entity_poly.pdbx_seq_one_letter_code
_entity_poly.pdbx_strand_id
1 'polypeptide(L)'
;MSHRSISRAGFTLVELLAVILILSILLAVLVPNLFSSSEAVAASNTRAFLAQVAAEVDSFERDTGDFPPSRFSKDLDPRPSETNMGIEMMVISIMPADGSYRANASYDDRLINTDGDDTKRSLTRFTSAEVFELKDSWDNPIAYLHRRDYERGGEYITFVTDEDEWVEQRVTAWINTQTGDPYRPDTFQLISAGSDGIFGTEDDITNFDRSE
;
A
#
# COMPACT_ATOMS: atom_id res chain seq x y z
N MET A 1 75.00 0.97 -10.79
CA MET A 1 73.55 0.76 -10.63
C MET A 1 72.94 2.08 -10.14
N SER A 2 72.19 2.79 -11.03
CA SER A 2 71.63 4.09 -10.68
C SER A 2 70.16 3.88 -10.21
N HIS A 3 69.91 4.16 -8.93
CA HIS A 3 68.55 4.15 -8.37
C HIS A 3 67.84 5.43 -8.83
N ARG A 4 66.88 5.26 -9.73
CA ARG A 4 65.90 6.31 -10.02
C ARG A 4 64.93 6.45 -8.85
N SER A 5 65.01 7.51 -8.08
CA SER A 5 64.02 7.87 -7.08
C SER A 5 62.78 8.36 -7.78
N ILE A 6 61.67 7.62 -7.61
CA ILE A 6 60.35 8.04 -8.08
C ILE A 6 59.83 9.07 -7.08
N SER A 7 59.77 10.34 -7.48
CA SER A 7 59.13 11.41 -6.72
C SER A 7 57.63 11.11 -6.65
N ARG A 8 57.12 10.83 -5.46
CA ARG A 8 55.69 10.75 -5.21
C ARG A 8 55.15 12.18 -5.06
N ALA A 9 54.45 12.68 -6.06
CA ALA A 9 53.69 13.91 -5.93
C ALA A 9 52.56 13.70 -4.90
N GLY A 10 52.58 14.46 -3.83
CA GLY A 10 51.50 14.48 -2.84
C GLY A 10 50.33 15.35 -3.37
N PHE A 11 49.11 14.97 -3.05
CA PHE A 11 47.93 15.76 -3.37
C PHE A 11 47.96 17.09 -2.60
N THR A 12 47.62 18.17 -3.27
CA THR A 12 47.52 19.50 -2.63
C THR A 12 46.15 19.63 -1.94
N LEU A 13 46.08 20.40 -0.86
CA LEU A 13 44.84 20.69 -0.15
C LEU A 13 43.80 21.34 -1.08
N VAL A 14 44.24 22.16 -2.02
CA VAL A 14 43.37 22.82 -3.01
C VAL A 14 42.76 21.83 -4.01
N GLU A 15 43.54 20.84 -4.48
CA GLU A 15 43.00 19.77 -5.35
C GLU A 15 41.93 18.93 -4.65
N LEU A 16 42.17 18.61 -3.37
CA LEU A 16 41.15 17.89 -2.60
C LEU A 16 39.86 18.71 -2.43
N LEU A 17 40.04 20.01 -2.13
CA LEU A 17 38.91 20.94 -1.96
C LEU A 17 38.11 21.13 -3.25
N ALA A 18 38.80 21.21 -4.40
CA ALA A 18 38.16 21.29 -5.71
C ALA A 18 37.34 20.01 -6.02
N VAL A 19 37.88 18.83 -5.71
CA VAL A 19 37.17 17.54 -5.93
C VAL A 19 35.92 17.44 -5.09
N ILE A 20 35.99 17.75 -3.78
CA ILE A 20 34.80 17.68 -2.92
C ILE A 20 33.75 18.73 -3.31
N LEU A 21 34.16 19.91 -3.80
CA LEU A 21 33.22 20.91 -4.32
C LEU A 21 32.46 20.38 -5.54
N ILE A 22 33.16 19.80 -6.51
CA ILE A 22 32.56 19.24 -7.71
C ILE A 22 31.62 18.09 -7.33
N LEU A 23 32.06 17.18 -6.46
CA LEU A 23 31.22 16.06 -5.97
C LEU A 23 29.97 16.58 -5.25
N SER A 24 30.08 17.63 -4.43
CA SER A 24 28.92 18.21 -3.74
C SER A 24 27.89 18.78 -4.70
N ILE A 25 28.33 19.44 -5.77
CA ILE A 25 27.43 19.97 -6.81
C ILE A 25 26.74 18.83 -7.57
N LEU A 26 27.48 17.78 -7.93
CA LEU A 26 26.95 16.64 -8.63
C LEU A 26 25.91 15.89 -7.75
N LEU A 27 26.21 15.68 -6.48
CA LEU A 27 25.29 15.05 -5.54
C LEU A 27 24.02 15.87 -5.31
N ALA A 28 24.15 17.21 -5.23
CA ALA A 28 23.00 18.11 -5.07
C ALA A 28 21.98 18.01 -6.23
N VAL A 29 22.43 17.64 -7.42
CA VAL A 29 21.56 17.46 -8.60
C VAL A 29 21.07 16.01 -8.72
N LEU A 30 21.93 15.02 -8.42
CA LEU A 30 21.59 13.59 -8.60
C LEU A 30 20.62 13.07 -7.54
N VAL A 31 20.80 13.45 -6.28
CA VAL A 31 20.04 12.90 -5.16
C VAL A 31 18.53 13.15 -5.30
N PRO A 32 18.04 14.38 -5.56
CA PRO A 32 16.60 14.62 -5.73
C PRO A 32 15.97 13.82 -6.88
N ASN A 33 16.70 13.66 -8.00
CA ASN A 33 16.21 12.92 -9.16
C ASN A 33 16.06 11.41 -8.89
N LEU A 34 16.91 10.84 -8.04
CA LEU A 34 16.80 9.43 -7.66
C LEU A 34 15.57 9.17 -6.79
N PHE A 35 15.27 10.05 -5.84
CA PHE A 35 14.08 9.92 -4.99
C PHE A 35 12.79 10.03 -5.80
N SER A 36 12.67 11.05 -6.66
CA SER A 36 11.49 11.22 -7.54
C SER A 36 11.25 10.01 -8.44
N SER A 37 12.32 9.37 -8.92
CA SER A 37 12.21 8.16 -9.75
C SER A 37 11.70 6.96 -8.95
N SER A 38 12.11 6.80 -7.68
CA SER A 38 11.66 5.68 -6.83
C SER A 38 10.18 5.82 -6.48
N GLU A 39 9.71 7.02 -6.18
CA GLU A 39 8.29 7.27 -5.91
C GLU A 39 7.40 7.00 -7.12
N ALA A 40 7.81 7.45 -8.31
CA ALA A 40 7.06 7.17 -9.54
C ALA A 40 6.97 5.65 -9.83
N VAL A 41 8.02 4.89 -9.54
CA VAL A 41 8.02 3.43 -9.66
C VAL A 41 7.09 2.80 -8.63
N ALA A 42 7.15 3.23 -7.36
CA ALA A 42 6.28 2.76 -6.30
C ALA A 42 4.79 3.02 -6.64
N ALA A 43 4.46 4.23 -7.09
CA ALA A 43 3.12 4.59 -7.52
C ALA A 43 2.64 3.75 -8.72
N SER A 44 3.51 3.50 -9.70
CA SER A 44 3.19 2.65 -10.85
C SER A 44 2.93 1.19 -10.43
N ASN A 45 3.77 0.65 -9.54
CA ASN A 45 3.63 -0.70 -9.02
C ASN A 45 2.33 -0.84 -8.19
N THR A 46 2.02 0.13 -7.35
CA THR A 46 0.77 0.16 -6.56
C THR A 46 -0.44 0.22 -7.48
N ARG A 47 -0.43 1.07 -8.52
CA ARG A 47 -1.53 1.15 -9.50
C ARG A 47 -1.75 -0.18 -10.23
N ALA A 48 -0.68 -0.84 -10.66
CA ALA A 48 -0.75 -2.16 -11.27
C ALA A 48 -1.28 -3.21 -10.29
N PHE A 49 -0.86 -3.15 -9.04
CA PHE A 49 -1.31 -4.06 -7.99
C PHE A 49 -2.79 -3.85 -7.66
N LEU A 50 -3.26 -2.60 -7.50
CA LEU A 50 -4.69 -2.32 -7.32
C LEU A 50 -5.54 -2.85 -8.48
N ALA A 51 -5.06 -2.74 -9.72
CA ALA A 51 -5.77 -3.28 -10.88
C ALA A 51 -5.85 -4.83 -10.82
N GLN A 52 -4.77 -5.50 -10.36
CA GLN A 52 -4.76 -6.95 -10.16
C GLN A 52 -5.74 -7.37 -9.06
N VAL A 53 -5.74 -6.68 -7.91
CA VAL A 53 -6.67 -6.93 -6.80
C VAL A 53 -8.12 -6.68 -7.23
N ALA A 54 -8.37 -5.59 -7.97
CA ALA A 54 -9.70 -5.29 -8.49
C ALA A 54 -10.22 -6.41 -9.41
N ALA A 55 -9.37 -6.94 -10.29
CA ALA A 55 -9.74 -8.07 -11.15
C ALA A 55 -10.05 -9.35 -10.37
N GLU A 56 -9.35 -9.58 -9.25
CA GLU A 56 -9.62 -10.70 -8.34
C GLU A 56 -10.98 -10.53 -7.63
N VAL A 57 -11.25 -9.33 -7.12
CA VAL A 57 -12.54 -9.00 -6.48
C VAL A 57 -13.72 -9.14 -7.46
N ASP A 58 -13.53 -8.73 -8.72
CA ASP A 58 -14.52 -8.93 -9.79
C ASP A 58 -14.68 -10.44 -10.15
N SER A 59 -13.60 -11.23 -10.03
CA SER A 59 -13.68 -12.68 -10.21
C SER A 59 -14.45 -13.36 -9.06
N PHE A 60 -14.18 -12.94 -7.84
CA PHE A 60 -14.90 -13.40 -6.66
C PHE A 60 -16.41 -13.14 -6.79
N GLU A 61 -16.80 -11.93 -7.23
CA GLU A 61 -18.21 -11.58 -7.44
C GLU A 61 -18.87 -12.49 -8.49
N ARG A 62 -18.20 -12.76 -9.61
CA ARG A 62 -18.73 -13.69 -10.64
C ARG A 62 -18.96 -15.09 -10.14
N ASP A 63 -18.10 -15.57 -9.24
CA ASP A 63 -18.15 -16.95 -8.73
C ASP A 63 -19.12 -17.11 -7.55
N THR A 64 -19.30 -16.07 -6.74
CA THR A 64 -20.09 -16.09 -5.49
C THR A 64 -21.40 -15.32 -5.56
N GLY A 65 -21.54 -14.40 -6.52
CA GLY A 65 -22.72 -13.58 -6.74
C GLY A 65 -22.74 -12.25 -5.97
N ASP A 66 -21.68 -11.93 -5.20
CA ASP A 66 -21.49 -10.62 -4.54
C ASP A 66 -20.00 -10.34 -4.33
N PHE A 67 -19.65 -9.07 -4.12
CA PHE A 67 -18.28 -8.68 -3.78
C PHE A 67 -17.90 -9.15 -2.36
N PRO A 68 -16.59 -9.34 -2.07
CA PRO A 68 -16.14 -9.62 -0.70
C PRO A 68 -16.74 -8.61 0.29
N PRO A 69 -17.24 -9.05 1.45
CA PRO A 69 -17.72 -8.12 2.46
C PRO A 69 -16.57 -7.28 3.02
N SER A 70 -16.85 -6.05 3.46
CA SER A 70 -15.89 -5.16 4.13
C SER A 70 -16.07 -5.13 5.66
N ARG A 71 -16.83 -6.08 6.22
CA ARG A 71 -17.08 -6.16 7.66
C ARG A 71 -17.11 -7.59 8.16
N PHE A 72 -16.54 -7.81 9.35
CA PHE A 72 -16.61 -9.11 10.02
C PHE A 72 -18.05 -9.51 10.35
N SER A 73 -18.31 -10.82 10.25
CA SER A 73 -19.53 -11.40 10.80
C SER A 73 -19.56 -11.19 12.31
N LYS A 74 -20.79 -11.00 12.85
CA LYS A 74 -21.01 -10.87 14.30
C LYS A 74 -20.68 -12.14 15.07
N ASP A 75 -20.61 -13.29 14.38
CA ASP A 75 -20.37 -14.61 14.97
C ASP A 75 -18.87 -14.94 15.11
N LEU A 76 -17.98 -14.04 14.68
CA LEU A 76 -16.53 -14.21 14.81
C LEU A 76 -16.10 -13.99 16.25
N ASP A 77 -15.45 -14.99 16.90
CA ASP A 77 -15.00 -14.94 18.28
C ASP A 77 -13.60 -15.57 18.46
N PRO A 78 -12.58 -14.84 18.99
CA PRO A 78 -12.64 -13.41 19.28
C PRO A 78 -12.86 -12.60 18.01
N ARG A 79 -13.53 -11.49 18.12
CA ARG A 79 -13.66 -10.55 17.02
C ARG A 79 -12.35 -9.80 16.87
N PRO A 80 -11.75 -9.76 15.67
CA PRO A 80 -10.59 -8.93 15.40
C PRO A 80 -10.89 -7.43 15.61
N SER A 81 -9.89 -6.59 15.51
CA SER A 81 -10.07 -5.15 15.60
C SER A 81 -11.01 -4.62 14.48
N GLU A 82 -11.52 -3.41 14.61
CA GLU A 82 -12.27 -2.78 13.51
C GLU A 82 -11.36 -1.95 12.59
N THR A 83 -10.09 -1.81 12.98
CA THR A 83 -9.04 -1.19 12.17
C THR A 83 -8.68 -2.14 11.03
N ASN A 84 -8.46 -1.61 9.85
CA ASN A 84 -8.18 -2.37 8.61
C ASN A 84 -9.23 -3.41 8.19
N MET A 85 -10.34 -3.53 8.91
CA MET A 85 -11.35 -4.59 8.77
C MET A 85 -11.80 -4.81 7.32
N GLY A 86 -11.88 -3.73 6.51
CA GLY A 86 -12.33 -3.83 5.13
C GLY A 86 -11.41 -4.70 4.28
N ILE A 87 -10.11 -4.41 4.30
CA ILE A 87 -9.12 -5.15 3.51
C ILE A 87 -8.90 -6.55 4.07
N GLU A 88 -8.95 -6.74 5.38
CA GLU A 88 -8.83 -8.04 6.03
C GLU A 88 -9.96 -8.99 5.62
N MET A 89 -11.21 -8.51 5.66
CA MET A 89 -12.35 -9.29 5.19
C MET A 89 -12.26 -9.66 3.71
N MET A 90 -11.74 -8.75 2.90
CA MET A 90 -11.48 -9.05 1.49
C MET A 90 -10.41 -10.14 1.36
N VAL A 91 -9.30 -10.05 2.10
CA VAL A 91 -8.23 -11.07 2.12
C VAL A 91 -8.77 -12.44 2.58
N ILE A 92 -9.54 -12.48 3.67
CA ILE A 92 -10.17 -13.70 4.16
C ILE A 92 -11.09 -14.30 3.08
N SER A 93 -11.84 -13.47 2.37
CA SER A 93 -12.78 -13.91 1.35
C SER A 93 -12.09 -14.52 0.12
N ILE A 94 -10.99 -13.92 -0.34
CA ILE A 94 -10.27 -14.43 -1.52
C ILE A 94 -9.25 -15.53 -1.20
N MET A 95 -8.90 -15.71 0.07
CA MET A 95 -7.96 -16.73 0.53
C MET A 95 -8.46 -17.47 1.78
N PRO A 96 -9.69 -18.00 1.79
CA PRO A 96 -10.30 -18.60 2.98
C PRO A 96 -9.62 -19.91 3.40
N ALA A 97 -9.61 -20.17 4.71
CA ALA A 97 -9.00 -21.36 5.29
C ALA A 97 -9.66 -22.67 4.85
N ASP A 98 -10.95 -22.64 4.56
CA ASP A 98 -11.73 -23.79 4.13
C ASP A 98 -11.60 -24.12 2.64
N GLY A 99 -10.90 -23.29 1.89
CA GLY A 99 -10.71 -23.45 0.45
C GLY A 99 -11.97 -23.26 -0.39
N SER A 100 -13.00 -22.63 0.17
CA SER A 100 -14.28 -22.34 -0.53
C SER A 100 -14.09 -21.42 -1.75
N TYR A 101 -13.04 -20.61 -1.74
CA TYR A 101 -12.57 -19.82 -2.87
C TYR A 101 -11.05 -19.96 -3.02
N ARG A 102 -10.56 -19.78 -4.23
CA ARG A 102 -9.12 -19.78 -4.52
C ARG A 102 -8.76 -18.63 -5.44
N ALA A 103 -8.02 -17.69 -4.91
CA ALA A 103 -7.50 -16.56 -5.67
C ALA A 103 -6.70 -17.02 -6.91
N ASN A 104 -6.86 -16.31 -8.00
CA ASN A 104 -6.18 -16.57 -9.27
C ASN A 104 -4.69 -16.20 -9.23
N ALA A 105 -4.30 -15.31 -8.31
CA ALA A 105 -2.93 -14.87 -8.12
C ALA A 105 -2.42 -15.18 -6.70
N SER A 106 -1.09 -15.18 -6.51
CA SER A 106 -0.48 -15.18 -5.18
C SER A 106 -0.30 -13.76 -4.69
N TYR A 107 -0.61 -13.55 -3.42
CA TYR A 107 -0.49 -12.27 -2.71
C TYR A 107 0.46 -12.37 -1.51
N ASP A 108 1.21 -13.48 -1.39
CA ASP A 108 1.97 -13.84 -0.19
C ASP A 108 3.04 -12.81 0.19
N ASP A 109 3.63 -12.13 -0.80
CA ASP A 109 4.62 -11.06 -0.65
C ASP A 109 4.02 -9.67 -0.36
N ARG A 110 2.70 -9.57 -0.41
CA ARG A 110 1.93 -8.34 -0.19
C ARG A 110 1.12 -8.37 1.10
N LEU A 111 1.26 -9.42 1.90
CA LEU A 111 0.56 -9.52 3.17
C LEU A 111 1.33 -8.79 4.28
N ILE A 112 0.57 -8.11 5.13
CA ILE A 112 1.06 -7.44 6.34
C ILE A 112 -0.01 -7.57 7.42
N ASN A 113 0.33 -7.34 8.68
CA ASN A 113 -0.60 -7.17 9.79
C ASN A 113 -0.10 -5.93 10.57
N THR A 114 -0.71 -4.78 10.31
CA THR A 114 -0.24 -3.48 10.82
C THR A 114 -0.84 -3.13 12.17
N ASP A 115 -2.03 -3.62 12.49
CA ASP A 115 -2.69 -3.40 13.79
C ASP A 115 -2.44 -4.53 14.79
N GLY A 116 -1.77 -5.61 14.36
CA GLY A 116 -1.29 -6.70 15.21
C GLY A 116 -2.40 -7.60 15.74
N ASP A 117 -3.54 -7.66 15.08
CA ASP A 117 -4.66 -8.46 15.52
C ASP A 117 -4.55 -9.94 15.14
N ASP A 118 -5.22 -10.78 15.90
CA ASP A 118 -5.28 -12.23 15.68
C ASP A 118 -6.65 -12.82 16.04
N THR A 119 -6.83 -14.06 15.65
CA THR A 119 -8.01 -14.88 15.97
C THR A 119 -7.62 -16.19 16.63
N LYS A 120 -8.57 -16.95 17.16
CA LYS A 120 -8.27 -18.27 17.77
C LYS A 120 -7.78 -19.31 16.77
N ARG A 121 -8.07 -19.12 15.50
CA ARG A 121 -7.73 -20.07 14.42
C ARG A 121 -7.46 -19.28 13.14
N SER A 122 -6.65 -19.82 12.26
CA SER A 122 -6.47 -19.22 10.94
C SER A 122 -7.82 -19.06 10.22
N LEU A 123 -8.06 -17.87 9.69
CA LEU A 123 -9.20 -17.55 8.82
C LEU A 123 -8.84 -17.63 7.34
N THR A 124 -7.54 -17.66 7.05
CA THR A 124 -6.99 -17.75 5.70
C THR A 124 -6.34 -19.11 5.45
N ARG A 125 -5.94 -19.38 4.22
CA ARG A 125 -5.18 -20.60 3.83
C ARG A 125 -3.82 -20.72 4.51
N PHE A 126 -3.35 -19.66 5.16
CA PHE A 126 -2.08 -19.67 5.90
C PHE A 126 -2.28 -20.30 7.28
N THR A 127 -1.19 -20.82 7.86
CA THR A 127 -1.25 -21.47 9.17
C THR A 127 -1.21 -20.48 10.33
N SER A 128 -1.02 -19.18 10.06
CA SER A 128 -1.06 -18.12 11.06
C SER A 128 -2.48 -17.81 11.50
N ALA A 129 -2.66 -17.44 12.76
CA ALA A 129 -3.91 -16.91 13.30
C ALA A 129 -4.03 -15.39 13.11
N GLU A 130 -2.98 -14.75 12.61
CA GLU A 130 -2.98 -13.32 12.27
C GLU A 130 -4.02 -13.01 11.19
N VAL A 131 -4.61 -11.85 11.28
CA VAL A 131 -5.50 -11.31 10.26
C VAL A 131 -4.68 -10.39 9.36
N PHE A 132 -4.69 -10.65 8.07
CA PHE A 132 -3.77 -10.01 7.15
C PHE A 132 -4.47 -8.97 6.27
N GLU A 133 -3.76 -7.86 6.05
CA GLU A 133 -4.07 -6.87 5.03
C GLU A 133 -3.23 -7.07 3.75
N LEU A 134 -3.67 -6.51 2.64
CA LEU A 134 -2.83 -6.27 1.47
C LEU A 134 -2.20 -4.89 1.56
N LYS A 135 -0.87 -4.83 1.38
CA LYS A 135 -0.09 -3.60 1.42
C LYS A 135 0.25 -3.06 0.04
N ASP A 136 0.40 -1.76 -0.04
CA ASP A 136 0.90 -1.05 -1.20
C ASP A 136 2.44 -1.07 -1.29
N SER A 137 3.05 -0.22 -2.12
CA SER A 137 4.51 -0.15 -2.29
C SER A 137 5.23 0.67 -1.21
N TRP A 138 4.50 1.30 -0.31
CA TRP A 138 5.03 2.02 0.86
C TRP A 138 4.76 1.26 2.17
N ASP A 139 4.39 -0.03 2.04
CA ASP A 139 4.05 -0.92 3.15
C ASP A 139 2.81 -0.50 3.96
N ASN A 140 1.96 0.36 3.42
CA ASN A 140 0.69 0.75 4.02
C ASN A 140 -0.45 -0.16 3.56
N PRO A 141 -1.43 -0.51 4.43
CA PRO A 141 -2.60 -1.27 4.05
C PRO A 141 -3.45 -0.50 3.04
N ILE A 142 -3.97 -1.23 2.06
CA ILE A 142 -4.91 -0.71 1.07
C ILE A 142 -6.30 -0.67 1.70
N ALA A 143 -7.00 0.45 1.61
CA ALA A 143 -8.38 0.51 2.03
C ALA A 143 -9.30 -0.17 1.00
N TYR A 144 -10.14 -1.08 1.48
CA TYR A 144 -11.22 -1.71 0.70
C TYR A 144 -12.57 -1.32 1.28
N LEU A 145 -13.41 -0.72 0.44
CA LEU A 145 -14.76 -0.33 0.80
C LEU A 145 -15.76 -1.01 -0.15
N HIS A 146 -16.61 -1.86 0.40
CA HIS A 146 -17.74 -2.42 -0.31
C HIS A 146 -18.86 -1.35 -0.46
N ARG A 147 -19.56 -1.30 -1.59
CA ARG A 147 -20.63 -0.32 -1.88
C ARG A 147 -21.65 -0.11 -0.73
N ARG A 148 -21.94 -1.17 0.02
CA ARG A 148 -22.90 -1.11 1.16
C ARG A 148 -22.37 -0.34 2.36
N ASP A 149 -21.07 -0.12 2.42
CA ASP A 149 -20.38 0.52 3.54
C ASP A 149 -19.79 1.91 3.20
N TYR A 150 -20.07 2.45 2.02
CA TYR A 150 -19.55 3.74 1.56
C TYR A 150 -19.86 4.89 2.52
N GLU A 151 -21.09 4.93 3.06
CA GLU A 151 -21.50 5.95 4.04
C GLU A 151 -20.82 5.77 5.41
N ARG A 152 -20.50 4.51 5.76
CA ARG A 152 -19.88 4.20 7.04
C ARG A 152 -18.37 4.38 7.01
N GLY A 153 -17.74 4.09 5.86
CA GLY A 153 -16.29 4.03 5.76
C GLY A 153 -15.68 2.94 6.63
N GLY A 154 -14.38 3.08 6.92
CA GLY A 154 -13.61 2.18 7.79
C GLY A 154 -12.50 2.95 8.51
N GLU A 155 -11.97 2.41 9.58
CA GLU A 155 -10.74 2.88 10.21
C GLU A 155 -9.57 2.08 9.65
N TYR A 156 -8.47 2.78 9.33
CA TYR A 156 -7.24 2.19 8.78
C TYR A 156 -6.04 2.79 9.47
N ILE A 157 -5.01 1.99 9.71
CA ILE A 157 -3.75 2.47 10.28
C ILE A 157 -2.68 2.49 9.20
N THR A 158 -2.04 3.64 8.97
CA THR A 158 -0.98 3.83 7.98
C THR A 158 0.22 4.52 8.60
N PHE A 159 1.40 4.29 8.01
CA PHE A 159 2.60 5.04 8.36
C PHE A 159 2.58 6.38 7.64
N VAL A 160 2.47 7.47 8.40
CA VAL A 160 2.47 8.83 7.87
C VAL A 160 3.90 9.34 7.81
N THR A 161 4.38 9.59 6.58
CA THR A 161 5.79 9.86 6.30
C THR A 161 6.28 11.15 6.99
N ASP A 162 5.49 12.21 6.98
CA ASP A 162 5.86 13.50 7.57
C ASP A 162 5.85 13.48 9.11
N GLU A 163 5.06 12.60 9.71
CA GLU A 163 4.94 12.44 11.16
C GLU A 163 5.90 11.37 11.71
N ASP A 164 6.45 10.51 10.84
CA ASP A 164 7.32 9.37 11.17
C ASP A 164 6.66 8.42 12.20
N GLU A 165 5.32 8.23 12.09
CA GLU A 165 4.54 7.38 12.98
C GLU A 165 3.36 6.70 12.30
N TRP A 166 2.84 5.63 12.93
CA TRP A 166 1.61 4.95 12.53
C TRP A 166 0.39 5.70 13.06
N VAL A 167 -0.50 6.11 12.17
CA VAL A 167 -1.69 6.93 12.49
C VAL A 167 -2.95 6.19 12.06
N GLU A 168 -3.92 6.10 12.97
CA GLU A 168 -5.25 5.61 12.64
C GLU A 168 -6.06 6.71 11.94
N GLN A 169 -6.64 6.38 10.79
CA GLN A 169 -7.36 7.33 9.93
C GLN A 169 -8.71 6.75 9.53
N ARG A 170 -9.71 7.64 9.50
CA ARG A 170 -11.01 7.29 8.95
C ARG A 170 -11.01 7.44 7.44
N VAL A 171 -11.32 6.35 6.74
CA VAL A 171 -11.44 6.32 5.28
C VAL A 171 -12.91 6.23 4.89
N THR A 172 -13.34 7.12 4.01
CA THR A 172 -14.68 7.12 3.41
C THR A 172 -14.57 6.97 1.89
N ALA A 173 -15.67 6.58 1.27
CA ALA A 173 -15.68 6.47 -0.18
C ALA A 173 -15.40 7.82 -0.86
N TRP A 174 -14.59 7.79 -1.91
CA TRP A 174 -14.40 8.93 -2.78
C TRP A 174 -15.68 9.25 -3.53
N ILE A 175 -16.06 10.53 -3.50
CA ILE A 175 -17.27 11.07 -4.14
C ILE A 175 -16.86 11.87 -5.36
N ASN A 176 -17.52 11.63 -6.49
CA ASN A 176 -17.42 12.49 -7.67
C ASN A 176 -18.07 13.84 -7.35
N THR A 177 -17.27 14.89 -7.38
CA THR A 177 -17.73 16.24 -7.01
C THR A 177 -18.71 16.83 -7.99
N GLN A 178 -18.79 16.32 -9.21
CA GLN A 178 -19.71 16.81 -10.24
C GLN A 178 -21.10 16.18 -10.11
N THR A 179 -21.17 14.89 -9.79
CA THR A 179 -22.43 14.14 -9.67
C THR A 179 -22.96 14.08 -8.24
N GLY A 180 -22.09 14.17 -7.24
CA GLY A 180 -22.40 13.94 -5.83
C GLY A 180 -22.50 12.47 -5.45
N ASP A 181 -22.27 11.53 -6.38
CA ASP A 181 -22.32 10.10 -6.15
C ASP A 181 -20.93 9.54 -5.85
N PRO A 182 -20.82 8.43 -5.12
CA PRO A 182 -19.53 7.73 -4.99
C PRO A 182 -18.99 7.30 -6.35
N TYR A 183 -17.67 7.38 -6.54
CA TYR A 183 -17.06 6.66 -7.64
C TYR A 183 -17.39 5.17 -7.50
N ARG A 184 -17.69 4.48 -8.62
CA ARG A 184 -18.07 3.05 -8.62
C ARG A 184 -19.25 2.72 -7.68
N PRO A 185 -20.40 3.37 -7.81
CA PRO A 185 -21.49 3.31 -6.84
C PRO A 185 -22.07 1.91 -6.63
N ASP A 186 -21.94 1.03 -7.62
CA ASP A 186 -22.54 -0.31 -7.62
C ASP A 186 -21.54 -1.42 -7.26
N THR A 187 -20.27 -1.09 -6.97
CA THR A 187 -19.22 -2.10 -6.79
C THR A 187 -18.42 -1.90 -5.49
N PHE A 188 -17.18 -1.52 -5.57
CA PHE A 188 -16.26 -1.32 -4.46
C PHE A 188 -15.22 -0.27 -4.80
N GLN A 189 -14.57 0.27 -3.79
CA GLN A 189 -13.39 1.12 -3.94
C GLN A 189 -12.18 0.47 -3.27
N LEU A 190 -11.02 0.53 -3.97
CA LEU A 190 -9.70 0.24 -3.43
C LEU A 190 -8.91 1.54 -3.45
N ILE A 191 -8.30 1.88 -2.32
CA ILE A 191 -7.58 3.14 -2.13
C ILE A 191 -6.27 2.84 -1.41
N SER A 192 -5.15 3.25 -2.00
CA SER A 192 -3.85 3.35 -1.31
C SER A 192 -3.65 4.80 -0.93
N ALA A 193 -3.14 5.03 0.27
CA ALA A 193 -2.85 6.37 0.79
C ALA A 193 -1.64 7.05 0.13
N GLY A 194 -1.02 6.41 -0.87
CA GLY A 194 0.11 7.00 -1.58
C GLY A 194 1.39 7.12 -0.74
N SER A 195 2.25 8.04 -1.14
CA SER A 195 3.57 8.20 -0.55
C SER A 195 3.57 8.94 0.79
N ASP A 196 2.57 9.77 1.04
CA ASP A 196 2.44 10.51 2.30
C ASP A 196 1.81 9.67 3.43
N GLY A 197 1.12 8.56 3.08
CA GLY A 197 0.42 7.69 4.03
C GLY A 197 -0.89 8.29 4.54
N ILE A 198 -1.44 9.34 3.91
CA ILE A 198 -2.65 10.03 4.36
C ILE A 198 -3.76 9.80 3.33
N PHE A 199 -4.86 9.20 3.75
CA PHE A 199 -6.02 9.02 2.88
C PHE A 199 -6.74 10.34 2.59
N GLY A 200 -7.24 10.48 1.36
CA GLY A 200 -7.99 11.64 0.94
C GLY A 200 -7.13 12.75 0.33
N THR A 201 -5.88 12.47 0.00
CA THR A 201 -4.94 13.42 -0.61
C THR A 201 -4.82 13.23 -2.13
N GLU A 202 -4.04 14.08 -2.80
CA GLU A 202 -3.88 14.02 -4.25
C GLU A 202 -3.08 12.81 -4.73
N ASP A 203 -2.17 12.30 -3.91
CA ASP A 203 -1.33 11.15 -4.23
C ASP A 203 -1.98 9.79 -3.96
N ASP A 204 -3.21 9.76 -3.38
CA ASP A 204 -4.01 8.54 -3.29
C ASP A 204 -4.07 7.82 -4.64
N ILE A 205 -3.86 6.52 -4.62
CA ILE A 205 -4.00 5.66 -5.81
C ILE A 205 -5.26 4.83 -5.66
N THR A 206 -6.11 4.87 -6.67
CA THR A 206 -7.43 4.24 -6.64
C THR A 206 -7.64 3.27 -7.81
N ASN A 207 -8.61 2.34 -7.67
CA ASN A 207 -9.04 1.46 -8.76
C ASN A 207 -10.05 2.11 -9.72
N PHE A 208 -10.15 3.43 -9.67
CA PHE A 208 -10.98 4.24 -10.58
C PHE A 208 -10.23 5.52 -10.98
N ASP A 209 -10.65 6.13 -12.08
CA ASP A 209 -10.08 7.40 -12.54
C ASP A 209 -10.80 8.56 -11.83
N ARG A 210 -10.01 9.48 -11.26
CA ARG A 210 -10.50 10.71 -10.62
C ARG A 210 -10.37 11.93 -11.52
N SER A 211 -9.78 11.76 -12.73
CA SER A 211 -9.60 12.82 -13.70
C SER A 211 -10.91 13.11 -14.42
N GLU A 212 -11.71 14.02 -13.88
CA GLU A 212 -12.73 14.77 -14.59
C GLU A 212 -12.77 16.24 -14.14
#